data_cbfdf30b3d9815a97f3e1cb3a25dd3b0
#
_entry.id   cbfdf30b3d9815a97f3e1cb3a25dd3b0
#
_cell.length_a   1.000
_cell.length_b   1.000
_cell.length_c   1.000
_cell.angle_alpha   90.00
_cell.angle_beta   90.00
_cell.angle_gamma   90.00
#
_symmetry.space_group_name_H-M   'P 1'
#
loop_
_entity.id
_entity.type
_entity.pdbx_description
1 polymer ?
#
loop_
_entity_poly.entity_id
_entity_poly.type
_entity_poly.pdbx_seq_one_letter_code
_entity_poly.pdbx_strand_id
1 'polypeptide(L)'
;MATTNKKLCYAAGCHKVLPPKARKFCSERCRNRINTQKKRAKKKGVEWTQEEDVLNIPSKKNVQTRRGKVYDDLKESGLGNEILIKKMTLSDVAKVLDVSIASVSMAYNAFLEDLENEKLQESWSPVESEQTIEHFKEFRNRYFQTEQGVPYDTPEFHTRWIKAILSSIDNGEQQMILSPPRHGKTDLLIHFVVWLITQNPNVRILWVGGNEDIAKNSVSSVMDQLENNELLIEEICGPGPKFKPQNRSGKAWSSTEFTVGTRTVTGIKSPTMVGIGRGGKILSRDCDIIIGDDIEDHSSTMQPASRENTRNWWTTTLSSRKEEHTAMIVIGSRQHYDDLYSHLVDNESWKTIVEEAHDSGCNKADWEEDDHVDCMLWSGKRTYKWLMDRKRAAETTGGRAIYEMVYLNVAMPDGLALFDREEIEACRNQKRDIGNVPHGTRLIAGLDPASTGYQAAFLWAYEPVENKLHMVDMNNSLGGGIPQALEIIKEWWMKYNLSHWVIEENGFQKAIRQDKSIREFASSHGIFLEGHETHKNKFDPMYGVTAMRPMFQEQNISLPYLGYEAQEKVNLYTSQLVYFSSARNKSKTVGTKTDIVMASWFPMRAIRRMQKERFAELGYDYNPSFSGYEPSNMDIDNWS
;
A
#
# COMPACT_ATOMS: atom_id res chain seq x y z
N MET A 1 -37.31 -4.23 -15.17
CA MET A 1 -35.92 -3.75 -15.35
C MET A 1 -36.02 -2.25 -15.65
N ALA A 2 -35.70 -1.41 -14.68
CA ALA A 2 -35.71 0.04 -14.86
C ALA A 2 -34.32 0.45 -15.38
N THR A 3 -34.24 0.80 -16.66
CA THR A 3 -33.09 1.42 -17.28
C THR A 3 -32.92 2.82 -16.70
N THR A 4 -32.03 2.99 -15.74
CA THR A 4 -31.60 4.29 -15.25
C THR A 4 -30.87 5.02 -16.38
N ASN A 5 -31.56 5.95 -17.05
CA ASN A 5 -30.95 6.88 -18.01
C ASN A 5 -29.90 7.73 -17.30
N LYS A 6 -28.63 7.32 -17.37
CA LYS A 6 -27.49 8.08 -16.82
C LYS A 6 -27.32 9.35 -17.69
N LYS A 7 -27.56 10.51 -17.11
CA LYS A 7 -27.35 11.80 -17.78
C LYS A 7 -25.84 12.05 -17.93
N LEU A 8 -25.38 12.36 -19.13
CA LEU A 8 -24.01 12.73 -19.45
C LEU A 8 -23.75 14.23 -19.31
N CYS A 9 -22.50 14.61 -19.13
CA CYS A 9 -22.07 16.00 -19.06
C CYS A 9 -22.34 16.73 -20.37
N TYR A 10 -22.83 17.97 -20.28
CA TYR A 10 -23.20 18.81 -21.43
C TYR A 10 -22.00 19.33 -22.24
N ALA A 11 -20.78 19.28 -21.69
CA ALA A 11 -19.57 19.73 -22.41
C ALA A 11 -19.20 18.72 -23.50
N ALA A 12 -19.08 19.15 -24.73
CA ALA A 12 -18.66 18.33 -25.86
C ALA A 12 -17.29 17.70 -25.60
N GLY A 13 -17.12 16.43 -25.93
CA GLY A 13 -15.93 15.66 -25.63
C GLY A 13 -15.74 15.23 -24.18
N CYS A 14 -16.73 15.49 -23.31
CA CYS A 14 -16.74 15.00 -21.94
C CYS A 14 -17.75 13.85 -21.79
N HIS A 15 -17.27 12.63 -21.66
CA HIS A 15 -18.10 11.42 -21.52
C HIS A 15 -18.44 11.07 -20.06
N LYS A 16 -18.17 11.95 -19.10
CA LYS A 16 -18.44 11.69 -17.68
C LYS A 16 -19.94 11.74 -17.37
N VAL A 17 -20.40 10.75 -16.61
CA VAL A 17 -21.75 10.72 -16.05
C VAL A 17 -21.90 11.84 -15.03
N LEU A 18 -23.05 12.53 -15.04
CA LEU A 18 -23.30 13.61 -14.09
C LEU A 18 -23.42 13.06 -12.66
N PRO A 19 -22.80 13.71 -11.67
CA PRO A 19 -23.06 13.42 -10.26
C PRO A 19 -24.55 13.61 -9.92
N PRO A 20 -25.11 12.94 -8.91
CA PRO A 20 -26.54 12.93 -8.58
C PRO A 20 -27.17 14.32 -8.41
N LYS A 21 -26.40 15.32 -7.98
CA LYS A 21 -26.87 16.71 -7.78
C LYS A 21 -26.55 17.65 -8.95
N ALA A 22 -25.79 17.19 -9.95
CA ALA A 22 -25.40 18.04 -11.08
C ALA A 22 -26.52 18.11 -12.15
N ARG A 23 -26.84 19.32 -12.61
CA ARG A 23 -27.90 19.52 -13.61
C ARG A 23 -27.43 19.44 -15.06
N LYS A 24 -26.17 19.90 -15.36
CA LYS A 24 -25.65 20.01 -16.74
C LYS A 24 -24.18 19.65 -16.91
N PHE A 25 -23.32 19.88 -15.91
CA PHE A 25 -21.88 19.71 -16.02
C PHE A 25 -21.33 18.84 -14.89
N CYS A 26 -20.35 17.98 -15.21
CA CYS A 26 -19.71 17.10 -14.22
C CYS A 26 -18.72 17.85 -13.31
N SER A 27 -18.20 19.00 -13.73
CA SER A 27 -17.26 19.82 -12.99
C SER A 27 -17.38 21.30 -13.36
N GLU A 28 -16.82 22.17 -12.52
CA GLU A 28 -16.74 23.60 -12.78
C GLU A 28 -15.86 23.89 -14.02
N ARG A 29 -14.82 23.11 -14.25
CA ARG A 29 -13.96 23.19 -15.44
C ARG A 29 -14.76 23.00 -16.74
N CYS A 30 -15.67 22.02 -16.79
CA CYS A 30 -16.57 21.83 -17.93
C CYS A 30 -17.54 22.98 -18.11
N ARG A 31 -18.05 23.56 -17.03
CA ARG A 31 -18.91 24.76 -17.06
C ARG A 31 -18.16 25.98 -17.61
N ASN A 32 -16.94 26.22 -17.11
CA ASN A 32 -16.12 27.37 -17.50
C ASN A 32 -15.68 27.27 -18.97
N ARG A 33 -15.36 26.07 -19.45
CA ARG A 33 -15.04 25.80 -20.86
C ARG A 33 -16.18 26.24 -21.78
N ILE A 34 -17.41 25.78 -21.54
CA ILE A 34 -18.57 26.12 -22.35
C ILE A 34 -18.90 27.62 -22.23
N ASN A 35 -18.82 28.21 -21.06
CA ASN A 35 -19.07 29.63 -20.87
C ASN A 35 -18.04 30.50 -21.66
N THR A 36 -16.78 30.07 -21.71
CA THR A 36 -15.72 30.74 -22.49
C THR A 36 -16.01 30.66 -23.99
N GLN A 37 -16.44 29.49 -24.47
CA GLN A 37 -16.81 29.30 -25.88
C GLN A 37 -18.01 30.15 -26.28
N LYS A 38 -19.06 30.20 -25.45
CA LYS A 38 -20.22 31.08 -25.65
C LYS A 38 -19.85 32.57 -25.70
N LYS A 39 -18.93 33.02 -24.81
CA LYS A 39 -18.43 34.40 -24.85
C LYS A 39 -17.66 34.69 -26.13
N ARG A 40 -16.86 33.73 -26.63
CA ARG A 40 -16.10 33.86 -27.89
C ARG A 40 -17.02 33.91 -29.11
N ALA A 41 -18.06 33.06 -29.19
CA ALA A 41 -19.07 33.04 -30.24
C ALA A 41 -19.83 34.38 -30.28
N LYS A 42 -20.28 34.86 -29.14
CA LYS A 42 -20.98 36.17 -29.02
C LYS A 42 -20.06 37.34 -29.48
N LYS A 43 -18.75 37.29 -29.16
CA LYS A 43 -17.81 38.34 -29.63
C LYS A 43 -17.58 38.29 -31.14
N LYS A 44 -17.81 37.12 -31.77
CA LYS A 44 -17.73 36.94 -33.24
C LYS A 44 -19.04 37.10 -33.97
N GLY A 45 -20.14 37.42 -33.26
CA GLY A 45 -21.47 37.59 -33.84
C GLY A 45 -22.13 36.29 -34.36
N VAL A 46 -21.65 35.12 -33.88
CA VAL A 46 -22.12 33.79 -34.31
C VAL A 46 -22.93 33.16 -33.16
N GLU A 47 -24.04 32.50 -33.49
CA GLU A 47 -24.82 31.75 -32.51
C GLU A 47 -24.08 30.45 -32.15
N TRP A 48 -23.83 30.20 -30.85
CA TRP A 48 -23.10 29.05 -30.39
C TRP A 48 -23.99 27.80 -30.39
N THR A 49 -23.59 26.75 -31.09
CA THR A 49 -24.24 25.42 -31.07
C THR A 49 -23.27 24.36 -30.48
N GLN A 50 -23.83 23.31 -29.90
CA GLN A 50 -23.06 22.23 -29.26
C GLN A 50 -22.30 21.37 -30.30
N GLU A 51 -22.79 21.31 -31.54
CA GLU A 51 -22.19 20.51 -32.62
C GLU A 51 -20.94 21.15 -33.21
N GLU A 52 -20.81 22.47 -33.15
CA GLU A 52 -19.60 23.19 -33.62
C GLU A 52 -18.40 23.00 -32.72
N ASP A 53 -18.57 22.51 -31.50
CA ASP A 53 -17.48 22.24 -30.54
C ASP A 53 -16.61 21.03 -30.94
N VAL A 54 -17.15 20.13 -31.77
CA VAL A 54 -16.43 18.96 -32.29
C VAL A 54 -15.56 19.32 -33.51
N LEU A 55 -15.89 20.41 -34.20
CA LEU A 55 -15.23 20.84 -35.45
C LEU A 55 -14.19 21.95 -35.24
N ASN A 56 -14.13 22.58 -34.07
CA ASN A 56 -13.21 23.67 -33.74
C ASN A 56 -12.04 23.23 -32.84
N ILE A 57 -11.53 22.04 -33.00
CA ILE A 57 -10.10 21.81 -32.84
C ILE A 57 -9.45 22.59 -33.98
N PRO A 58 -8.58 23.59 -33.74
CA PRO A 58 -7.94 24.29 -34.84
C PRO A 58 -7.29 23.24 -35.73
N SER A 59 -7.80 23.09 -36.95
CA SER A 59 -7.18 22.21 -37.93
C SER A 59 -5.74 22.69 -38.07
N LYS A 60 -4.76 21.77 -38.25
CA LYS A 60 -3.36 22.11 -38.46
C LYS A 60 -3.20 23.23 -39.54
N LYS A 61 -4.15 23.37 -40.47
CA LYS A 61 -4.20 24.46 -41.44
C LYS A 61 -4.31 25.88 -40.89
N ASN A 62 -5.02 26.11 -39.76
CA ASN A 62 -5.11 27.46 -39.18
C ASN A 62 -3.89 27.86 -38.33
N VAL A 63 -3.05 26.90 -37.98
CA VAL A 63 -1.76 27.15 -37.32
C VAL A 63 -0.68 27.47 -38.38
N GLN A 64 -0.74 26.82 -39.53
CA GLN A 64 0.19 27.09 -40.65
C GLN A 64 0.09 28.52 -41.20
N THR A 65 -1.09 29.14 -41.27
CA THR A 65 -1.25 30.52 -41.75
C THR A 65 -0.63 31.60 -40.83
N ARG A 66 -0.31 31.28 -39.57
CA ARG A 66 0.37 32.20 -38.64
C ARG A 66 1.89 32.11 -38.63
N ARG A 67 2.48 31.03 -39.15
CA ARG A 67 3.91 30.75 -39.05
C ARG A 67 4.67 31.18 -40.31
N GLY A 68 4.03 31.19 -41.45
CA GLY A 68 4.58 31.64 -42.70
C GLY A 68 5.68 30.70 -43.25
N LYS A 69 5.96 30.86 -44.55
CA LYS A 69 6.91 30.04 -45.27
C LYS A 69 8.32 29.97 -44.63
N VAL A 70 8.78 31.07 -44.03
CA VAL A 70 10.10 31.14 -43.36
C VAL A 70 10.22 30.19 -42.18
N TYR A 71 9.13 29.93 -41.42
CA TYR A 71 9.13 28.98 -40.35
C TYR A 71 9.20 27.52 -40.84
N ASP A 72 8.46 27.22 -41.89
CA ASP A 72 8.49 25.87 -42.50
C ASP A 72 9.87 25.57 -43.07
N ASP A 73 10.45 26.53 -43.83
CA ASP A 73 11.81 26.44 -44.37
C ASP A 73 12.87 26.25 -43.25
N LEU A 74 12.72 26.93 -42.11
CA LEU A 74 13.63 26.87 -40.97
C LEU A 74 13.55 25.51 -40.24
N LYS A 75 12.38 24.91 -40.15
CA LYS A 75 12.15 23.59 -39.55
C LYS A 75 12.59 22.46 -40.47
N GLU A 76 12.20 22.48 -41.73
CA GLU A 76 12.49 21.43 -42.71
C GLU A 76 13.97 21.36 -43.11
N SER A 77 14.66 22.50 -43.19
CA SER A 77 16.10 22.56 -43.50
C SER A 77 17.01 22.25 -42.31
N GLY A 78 16.49 22.16 -41.09
CA GLY A 78 17.28 21.99 -39.85
C GLY A 78 18.02 23.25 -39.39
N LEU A 79 17.89 24.39 -40.10
CA LEU A 79 18.57 25.65 -39.77
C LEU A 79 18.16 26.19 -38.37
N GLY A 80 16.96 25.87 -37.90
CA GLY A 80 16.52 26.20 -36.54
C GLY A 80 17.41 25.57 -35.47
N ASN A 81 17.80 24.31 -35.66
CA ASN A 81 18.72 23.61 -34.77
C ASN A 81 20.15 24.16 -34.86
N GLU A 82 20.63 24.54 -36.07
CA GLU A 82 21.95 25.15 -36.26
C GLU A 82 22.08 26.49 -35.50
N ILE A 83 20.98 27.30 -35.41
CA ILE A 83 20.95 28.50 -34.59
C ILE A 83 20.98 28.12 -33.10
N LEU A 84 20.21 27.11 -32.70
CA LEU A 84 20.10 26.68 -31.33
C LEU A 84 21.45 26.24 -30.74
N ILE A 85 22.25 25.50 -31.52
CA ILE A 85 23.60 25.04 -31.15
C ILE A 85 24.71 26.07 -31.46
N LYS A 86 24.32 27.31 -31.81
CA LYS A 86 25.21 28.43 -32.08
C LYS A 86 26.22 28.21 -33.25
N LYS A 87 25.93 27.29 -34.15
CA LYS A 87 26.73 27.11 -35.38
C LYS A 87 26.45 28.17 -36.42
N MET A 88 25.24 28.72 -36.46
CA MET A 88 24.84 29.81 -37.35
C MET A 88 24.18 30.95 -36.57
N THR A 89 24.33 32.17 -37.04
CA THR A 89 23.61 33.33 -36.51
C THR A 89 22.30 33.55 -37.28
N LEU A 90 21.37 34.32 -36.65
CA LEU A 90 20.13 34.74 -37.33
C LEU A 90 20.42 35.47 -38.65
N SER A 91 21.53 36.22 -38.71
CA SER A 91 21.98 36.92 -39.91
C SER A 91 22.45 35.97 -41.02
N ASP A 92 23.12 34.90 -40.64
CA ASP A 92 23.61 33.91 -41.61
C ASP A 92 22.44 33.11 -42.21
N VAL A 93 21.48 32.70 -41.36
CA VAL A 93 20.26 32.02 -41.81
C VAL A 93 19.40 32.96 -42.67
N ALA A 94 19.34 34.26 -42.38
CA ALA A 94 18.63 35.25 -43.16
C ALA A 94 19.21 35.37 -44.59
N LYS A 95 20.54 35.26 -44.75
CA LYS A 95 21.22 35.24 -46.03
C LYS A 95 20.95 33.93 -46.81
N VAL A 96 20.94 32.79 -46.09
CA VAL A 96 20.69 31.47 -46.73
C VAL A 96 19.26 31.36 -47.24
N LEU A 97 18.29 31.90 -46.52
CA LEU A 97 16.88 31.87 -46.91
C LEU A 97 16.43 33.05 -47.76
N ASP A 98 17.31 34.01 -48.01
CA ASP A 98 17.03 35.28 -48.76
C ASP A 98 15.84 36.05 -48.19
N VAL A 99 15.84 36.22 -46.86
CA VAL A 99 14.77 36.90 -46.12
C VAL A 99 15.33 37.90 -45.09
N SER A 100 14.50 38.76 -44.53
CA SER A 100 14.95 39.69 -43.51
C SER A 100 15.31 38.99 -42.18
N ILE A 101 16.30 39.51 -41.46
CA ILE A 101 16.69 39.05 -40.13
C ILE A 101 15.48 39.04 -39.16
N ALA A 102 14.61 40.05 -39.30
CA ALA A 102 13.38 40.13 -38.49
C ALA A 102 12.41 38.95 -38.78
N SER A 103 12.30 38.52 -40.03
CA SER A 103 11.49 37.36 -40.40
C SER A 103 12.07 36.06 -39.83
N VAL A 104 13.38 35.88 -39.87
CA VAL A 104 14.05 34.71 -39.26
C VAL A 104 13.92 34.75 -37.75
N SER A 105 14.05 35.92 -37.11
CA SER A 105 13.89 36.05 -35.66
C SER A 105 12.46 35.69 -35.20
N MET A 106 11.43 36.11 -35.92
CA MET A 106 10.06 35.75 -35.63
C MET A 106 9.81 34.25 -35.84
N ALA A 107 10.30 33.68 -36.91
CA ALA A 107 10.21 32.25 -37.20
C ALA A 107 10.97 31.40 -36.18
N TYR A 108 12.15 31.86 -35.77
CA TYR A 108 12.96 31.18 -34.76
C TYR A 108 12.31 31.22 -33.36
N ASN A 109 11.71 32.34 -32.98
CA ASN A 109 10.95 32.40 -31.74
C ASN A 109 9.75 31.44 -31.75
N ALA A 110 9.04 31.34 -32.87
CA ALA A 110 7.97 30.35 -33.04
C ALA A 110 8.50 28.92 -33.03
N PHE A 111 9.69 28.67 -33.58
CA PHE A 111 10.35 27.37 -33.50
C PHE A 111 10.77 26.99 -32.07
N LEU A 112 11.27 27.94 -31.27
CA LEU A 112 11.56 27.74 -29.85
C LEU A 112 10.28 27.47 -29.05
N GLU A 113 9.20 28.22 -29.32
CA GLU A 113 7.90 28.00 -28.70
C GLU A 113 7.32 26.60 -29.01
N ASP A 114 7.56 26.10 -30.23
CA ASP A 114 7.16 24.75 -30.62
C ASP A 114 8.02 23.67 -29.97
N LEU A 115 9.34 23.88 -29.91
CA LEU A 115 10.23 22.97 -29.16
C LEU A 115 9.88 22.91 -27.67
N GLU A 116 9.52 24.05 -27.06
CA GLU A 116 9.01 24.08 -25.70
C GLU A 116 7.65 23.37 -25.60
N ASN A 117 6.76 23.54 -26.57
CA ASN A 117 5.47 22.87 -26.58
C ASN A 117 5.60 21.36 -26.89
N GLU A 118 6.53 20.95 -27.77
CA GLU A 118 6.86 19.54 -28.02
C GLU A 118 7.47 18.91 -26.75
N LYS A 119 8.40 19.58 -26.08
CA LYS A 119 8.94 19.15 -24.78
C LYS A 119 7.90 19.14 -23.66
N LEU A 120 6.92 20.06 -23.68
CA LEU A 120 5.79 20.07 -22.76
C LEU A 120 4.73 19.00 -23.09
N GLN A 121 4.66 18.54 -24.35
CA GLN A 121 3.82 17.42 -24.78
C GLN A 121 4.50 16.06 -24.57
N GLU A 122 5.85 16.00 -24.65
CA GLU A 122 6.64 14.85 -24.23
C GLU A 122 6.81 14.77 -22.70
N SER A 123 6.58 15.90 -21.97
CA SER A 123 6.58 15.92 -20.53
C SER A 123 5.31 15.29 -19.99
N TRP A 124 5.47 14.06 -19.55
CA TRP A 124 4.56 13.34 -18.67
C TRP A 124 3.08 13.33 -19.10
N SER A 125 2.74 12.37 -19.95
CA SER A 125 1.35 11.95 -20.16
C SER A 125 1.00 10.88 -19.12
N PRO A 126 -0.04 11.07 -18.31
CA PRO A 126 -0.45 10.09 -17.29
C PRO A 126 -0.96 8.75 -17.86
N VAL A 127 -0.92 8.57 -19.17
CA VAL A 127 -1.68 7.51 -19.88
C VAL A 127 -0.92 6.18 -19.98
N GLU A 128 0.40 6.13 -19.73
CA GLU A 128 1.17 4.91 -19.92
C GLU A 128 2.03 4.59 -18.71
N SER A 129 1.37 4.16 -17.63
CA SER A 129 2.02 3.86 -16.34
C SER A 129 3.18 2.85 -16.45
N GLU A 130 3.12 1.90 -17.36
CA GLU A 130 4.19 0.90 -17.55
C GLU A 130 5.41 1.50 -18.24
N GLN A 131 5.24 2.30 -19.29
CA GLN A 131 6.34 3.00 -19.96
C GLN A 131 7.03 4.00 -19.03
N THR A 132 6.26 4.69 -18.20
CA THR A 132 6.77 5.63 -17.20
C THR A 132 7.63 4.92 -16.15
N ILE A 133 7.22 3.72 -15.71
CA ILE A 133 7.96 2.91 -14.74
C ILE A 133 9.27 2.40 -15.36
N GLU A 134 9.23 1.87 -16.58
CA GLU A 134 10.44 1.42 -17.28
C GLU A 134 11.41 2.58 -17.53
N HIS A 135 10.92 3.75 -17.93
CA HIS A 135 11.74 4.94 -18.06
C HIS A 135 12.43 5.33 -16.73
N PHE A 136 11.72 5.26 -15.60
CA PHE A 136 12.34 5.49 -14.29
C PHE A 136 13.41 4.43 -13.97
N LYS A 137 13.18 3.16 -14.27
CA LYS A 137 14.15 2.07 -14.03
C LYS A 137 15.41 2.27 -14.86
N GLU A 138 15.25 2.61 -16.15
CA GLU A 138 16.36 2.93 -17.05
C GLU A 138 17.13 4.17 -16.58
N PHE A 139 16.40 5.23 -16.19
CA PHE A 139 16.99 6.45 -15.63
C PHE A 139 17.79 6.14 -14.37
N ARG A 140 17.24 5.35 -13.46
CA ARG A 140 17.92 4.96 -12.22
C ARG A 140 19.18 4.15 -12.50
N ASN A 141 19.11 3.17 -13.38
CA ASN A 141 20.26 2.35 -13.77
C ASN A 141 21.36 3.16 -14.46
N ARG A 142 20.97 4.12 -15.30
CA ARG A 142 21.89 4.94 -16.09
C ARG A 142 22.65 5.97 -15.27
N TYR A 143 21.95 6.69 -14.37
CA TYR A 143 22.51 7.88 -13.73
C TYR A 143 22.97 7.65 -12.29
N PHE A 144 22.58 6.55 -11.64
CA PHE A 144 22.95 6.31 -10.25
C PHE A 144 23.78 5.05 -10.10
N GLN A 145 24.78 5.15 -9.24
CA GLN A 145 25.67 4.05 -8.91
C GLN A 145 25.77 3.89 -7.40
N THR A 146 25.96 2.63 -6.96
CA THR A 146 26.27 2.29 -5.58
C THR A 146 27.67 2.80 -5.21
N GLU A 147 28.00 2.79 -3.92
CA GLU A 147 29.36 3.11 -3.43
C GLU A 147 30.47 2.26 -4.09
N GLN A 148 30.13 1.09 -4.64
CA GLN A 148 31.03 0.21 -5.38
C GLN A 148 31.08 0.52 -6.87
N GLY A 149 30.42 1.57 -7.35
CA GLY A 149 30.36 1.94 -8.77
C GLY A 149 29.47 1.03 -9.63
N VAL A 150 28.62 0.20 -9.01
CA VAL A 150 27.66 -0.65 -9.73
C VAL A 150 26.36 0.14 -9.95
N PRO A 151 25.79 0.12 -11.16
CA PRO A 151 24.48 0.73 -11.42
C PRO A 151 23.41 0.22 -10.47
N TYR A 152 22.50 1.09 -10.06
CA TYR A 152 21.37 0.68 -9.23
C TYR A 152 20.39 -0.16 -10.03
N ASP A 153 20.11 -1.35 -9.53
CA ASP A 153 18.99 -2.18 -9.97
C ASP A 153 17.70 -1.79 -9.24
N THR A 154 16.57 -2.04 -9.88
CA THR A 154 15.24 -1.77 -9.30
C THR A 154 14.50 -3.09 -9.12
N PRO A 155 14.59 -3.71 -7.94
CA PRO A 155 13.91 -4.96 -7.66
C PRO A 155 12.38 -4.80 -7.72
N GLU A 156 11.67 -5.92 -7.86
CA GLU A 156 10.22 -5.92 -8.11
C GLU A 156 9.42 -5.19 -7.02
N PHE A 157 9.81 -5.30 -5.76
CA PHE A 157 9.12 -4.56 -4.68
C PHE A 157 9.31 -3.04 -4.80
N HIS A 158 10.47 -2.55 -5.27
CA HIS A 158 10.67 -1.13 -5.61
C HIS A 158 9.79 -0.72 -6.79
N THR A 159 9.65 -1.59 -7.79
CA THR A 159 8.75 -1.37 -8.93
C THR A 159 7.30 -1.21 -8.46
N ARG A 160 6.82 -2.07 -7.53
CA ARG A 160 5.50 -1.92 -6.90
C ARG A 160 5.34 -0.59 -6.18
N TRP A 161 6.36 -0.15 -5.43
CA TRP A 161 6.31 1.13 -4.72
C TRP A 161 6.21 2.31 -5.68
N ILE A 162 7.06 2.36 -6.70
CA ILE A 162 7.02 3.44 -7.70
C ILE A 162 5.68 3.47 -8.42
N LYS A 163 5.13 2.33 -8.78
CA LYS A 163 3.79 2.24 -9.37
C LYS A 163 2.71 2.85 -8.46
N ALA A 164 2.74 2.55 -7.17
CA ALA A 164 1.82 3.09 -6.19
C ALA A 164 2.01 4.61 -5.99
N ILE A 165 3.27 5.08 -5.92
CA ILE A 165 3.61 6.50 -5.80
C ILE A 165 3.12 7.29 -7.02
N LEU A 166 3.40 6.81 -8.22
CA LEU A 166 2.94 7.47 -9.46
C LEU A 166 1.42 7.54 -9.53
N SER A 167 0.73 6.44 -9.25
CA SER A 167 -0.74 6.43 -9.18
C SER A 167 -1.29 7.45 -8.19
N SER A 168 -0.63 7.63 -7.05
CA SER A 168 -1.06 8.59 -6.04
C SER A 168 -0.78 10.04 -6.44
N ILE A 169 0.33 10.30 -7.15
CA ILE A 169 0.65 11.63 -7.71
C ILE A 169 -0.39 12.02 -8.76
N ASP A 170 -0.79 11.09 -9.63
CA ASP A 170 -1.76 11.35 -10.70
C ASP A 170 -3.14 11.72 -10.18
N ASN A 171 -3.51 11.14 -9.05
CA ASN A 171 -4.85 11.28 -8.48
C ASN A 171 -4.92 12.26 -7.29
N GLY A 172 -3.80 12.81 -6.82
CA GLY A 172 -3.74 13.61 -5.58
C GLY A 172 -4.07 12.79 -4.33
N GLU A 173 -3.69 11.51 -4.31
CA GLU A 173 -4.03 10.55 -3.24
C GLU A 173 -2.95 10.45 -2.16
N GLN A 174 -3.21 9.63 -1.16
CA GLN A 174 -2.33 9.38 -0.02
C GLN A 174 -1.84 7.93 -0.08
N GLN A 175 -0.53 7.74 -0.13
CA GLN A 175 0.12 6.43 -0.18
C GLN A 175 1.06 6.26 1.00
N MET A 176 0.92 5.17 1.72
CA MET A 176 1.88 4.74 2.73
C MET A 176 2.56 3.44 2.32
N ILE A 177 3.87 3.37 2.58
CA ILE A 177 4.70 2.19 2.33
C ILE A 177 5.48 1.90 3.61
N LEU A 178 5.16 0.81 4.26
CA LEU A 178 5.92 0.30 5.40
C LEU A 178 6.89 -0.76 4.92
N SER A 179 8.17 -0.55 5.12
CA SER A 179 9.21 -1.45 4.64
C SER A 179 10.34 -1.58 5.66
N PRO A 180 10.97 -2.75 5.75
CA PRO A 180 12.06 -2.98 6.70
C PRO A 180 13.25 -2.04 6.50
N PRO A 181 14.07 -1.82 7.53
CA PRO A 181 15.32 -1.07 7.40
C PRO A 181 16.26 -1.69 6.37
N ARG A 182 17.08 -0.84 5.74
CA ARG A 182 18.10 -1.27 4.78
C ARG A 182 17.59 -1.90 3.48
N HIS A 183 16.31 -1.66 3.15
CA HIS A 183 15.70 -2.06 1.88
C HIS A 183 15.60 -0.90 0.86
N GLY A 184 16.47 0.12 0.98
CA GLY A 184 16.66 1.15 -0.04
C GLY A 184 15.54 2.19 -0.13
N LYS A 185 14.75 2.41 0.92
CA LYS A 185 13.65 3.39 0.97
C LYS A 185 14.10 4.79 0.55
N THR A 186 14.99 5.39 1.32
CA THR A 186 15.46 6.76 1.12
C THR A 186 16.19 6.93 -0.22
N ASP A 187 17.06 5.97 -0.60
CA ASP A 187 17.76 6.02 -1.90
C ASP A 187 16.78 6.01 -3.07
N LEU A 188 15.74 5.16 -3.00
CA LEU A 188 14.72 5.11 -4.03
C LEU A 188 13.98 6.44 -4.16
N LEU A 189 13.58 7.05 -3.03
CA LEU A 189 12.89 8.34 -3.02
C LEU A 189 13.79 9.47 -3.53
N ILE A 190 15.07 9.50 -3.18
CA ILE A 190 16.03 10.49 -3.69
C ILE A 190 16.15 10.38 -5.22
N HIS A 191 16.36 9.16 -5.73
CA HIS A 191 16.44 8.92 -7.17
C HIS A 191 15.13 9.28 -7.89
N PHE A 192 14.00 8.96 -7.28
CA PHE A 192 12.69 9.30 -7.80
C PHE A 192 12.46 10.82 -7.85
N VAL A 193 12.84 11.56 -6.82
CA VAL A 193 12.73 13.01 -6.78
C VAL A 193 13.63 13.66 -7.83
N VAL A 194 14.88 13.19 -8.00
CA VAL A 194 15.77 13.68 -9.06
C VAL A 194 15.14 13.44 -10.42
N TRP A 195 14.65 12.23 -10.68
CA TRP A 195 13.95 11.90 -11.93
C TRP A 195 12.73 12.80 -12.15
N LEU A 196 11.89 12.97 -11.13
CA LEU A 196 10.69 13.81 -11.21
C LEU A 196 11.01 15.27 -11.55
N ILE A 197 12.08 15.83 -10.98
CA ILE A 197 12.55 17.19 -11.28
C ILE A 197 13.02 17.28 -12.74
N THR A 198 13.61 16.23 -13.30
CA THR A 198 13.99 16.21 -14.73
C THR A 198 12.78 16.17 -15.66
N GLN A 199 11.69 15.49 -15.23
CA GLN A 199 10.45 15.44 -16.01
C GLN A 199 9.61 16.71 -15.87
N ASN A 200 9.56 17.29 -14.66
CA ASN A 200 8.83 18.52 -14.38
C ASN A 200 9.67 19.48 -13.51
N PRO A 201 10.43 20.41 -14.10
CA PRO A 201 11.24 21.37 -13.35
C PRO A 201 10.43 22.38 -12.53
N ASN A 202 9.10 22.41 -12.71
CA ASN A 202 8.19 23.30 -11.99
C ASN A 202 7.57 22.65 -10.75
N VAL A 203 7.86 21.38 -10.48
CA VAL A 203 7.34 20.63 -9.32
C VAL A 203 7.74 21.28 -8.00
N ARG A 204 6.86 21.21 -7.00
CA ARG A 204 7.07 21.71 -5.64
C ARG A 204 6.96 20.54 -4.67
N ILE A 205 8.05 20.20 -4.02
CA ILE A 205 8.15 19.04 -3.15
C ILE A 205 8.43 19.49 -1.72
N LEU A 206 7.63 19.03 -0.77
CA LEU A 206 7.87 19.13 0.66
C LEU A 206 8.38 17.78 1.17
N TRP A 207 9.62 17.72 1.61
CA TRP A 207 10.23 16.54 2.22
C TRP A 207 10.21 16.66 3.74
N VAL A 208 9.67 15.64 4.40
CA VAL A 208 9.58 15.57 5.85
C VAL A 208 10.42 14.40 6.34
N GLY A 209 11.43 14.67 7.14
CA GLY A 209 12.25 13.68 7.83
C GLY A 209 11.89 13.55 9.31
N GLY A 210 12.37 12.51 9.97
CA GLY A 210 12.18 12.30 11.41
C GLY A 210 12.74 13.43 12.28
N ASN A 211 13.76 14.13 11.80
CA ASN A 211 14.28 15.38 12.35
C ASN A 211 14.82 16.29 11.23
N GLU A 212 15.22 17.51 11.61
CA GLU A 212 15.69 18.51 10.65
C GLU A 212 16.97 18.09 9.92
N ASP A 213 17.89 17.41 10.59
CA ASP A 213 19.15 16.97 9.99
C ASP A 213 18.94 15.86 8.97
N ILE A 214 18.05 14.92 9.24
CA ILE A 214 17.65 13.89 8.27
C ILE A 214 17.04 14.53 7.02
N ALA A 215 16.13 15.46 7.20
CA ALA A 215 15.53 16.19 6.08
C ALA A 215 16.58 16.97 5.26
N LYS A 216 17.50 17.69 5.93
CA LYS A 216 18.62 18.40 5.27
C LYS A 216 19.52 17.45 4.48
N ASN A 217 19.84 16.27 5.03
CA ASN A 217 20.65 15.29 4.35
C ASN A 217 19.98 14.79 3.07
N SER A 218 18.65 14.53 3.10
CA SER A 218 17.91 14.12 1.91
C SER A 218 17.88 15.22 0.85
N VAL A 219 17.61 16.49 1.25
CA VAL A 219 17.67 17.64 0.33
C VAL A 219 19.08 17.79 -0.26
N SER A 220 20.12 17.67 0.55
CA SER A 220 21.52 17.75 0.10
C SER A 220 21.87 16.63 -0.87
N SER A 221 21.37 15.41 -0.64
CA SER A 221 21.61 14.28 -1.54
C SER A 221 20.95 14.48 -2.91
N VAL A 222 19.73 15.02 -2.95
CA VAL A 222 19.09 15.42 -4.21
C VAL A 222 19.86 16.52 -4.91
N MET A 223 20.29 17.55 -4.16
CA MET A 223 21.09 18.66 -4.69
C MET A 223 22.42 18.17 -5.26
N ASP A 224 23.09 17.25 -4.57
CA ASP A 224 24.37 16.69 -5.00
C ASP A 224 24.25 16.01 -6.37
N GLN A 225 23.21 15.21 -6.59
CA GLN A 225 22.95 14.62 -7.90
C GLN A 225 22.68 15.68 -8.99
N LEU A 226 21.89 16.71 -8.68
CA LEU A 226 21.57 17.78 -9.62
C LEU A 226 22.77 18.72 -9.90
N GLU A 227 23.74 18.78 -9.01
CA GLU A 227 24.91 19.67 -9.12
C GLU A 227 26.15 18.95 -9.67
N ASN A 228 26.40 17.70 -9.27
CA ASN A 228 27.67 17.01 -9.47
C ASN A 228 27.58 15.74 -10.34
N ASN A 229 26.38 15.24 -10.66
CA ASN A 229 26.23 14.12 -11.57
C ASN A 229 26.41 14.59 -13.02
N GLU A 230 27.67 14.55 -13.51
CA GLU A 230 28.07 15.09 -14.81
C GLU A 230 27.27 14.49 -15.95
N LEU A 231 27.09 13.15 -15.96
CA LEU A 231 26.34 12.44 -17.01
C LEU A 231 24.88 12.91 -17.05
N LEU A 232 24.23 13.01 -15.91
CA LEU A 232 22.85 13.51 -15.78
C LEU A 232 22.74 14.95 -16.29
N ILE A 233 23.68 15.81 -15.89
CA ILE A 233 23.66 17.23 -16.26
C ILE A 233 23.94 17.41 -17.75
N GLU A 234 24.85 16.65 -18.31
CA GLU A 234 25.20 16.74 -19.73
C GLU A 234 24.04 16.29 -20.61
N GLU A 235 23.45 15.14 -20.31
CA GLU A 235 22.40 14.56 -21.16
C GLU A 235 21.05 15.27 -21.02
N ILE A 236 20.67 15.69 -19.81
CA ILE A 236 19.35 16.33 -19.59
C ILE A 236 19.40 17.84 -19.85
N CYS A 237 20.40 18.55 -19.34
CA CYS A 237 20.48 19.99 -19.53
C CYS A 237 21.15 20.40 -20.85
N GLY A 238 22.03 19.57 -21.40
CA GLY A 238 22.79 19.90 -22.59
C GLY A 238 23.47 21.31 -22.50
N PRO A 239 23.39 22.13 -23.55
CA PRO A 239 23.89 23.50 -23.53
C PRO A 239 22.98 24.49 -22.81
N GLY A 240 21.80 24.05 -22.36
CA GLY A 240 20.78 24.88 -21.73
C GLY A 240 21.08 25.27 -20.27
N PRO A 241 20.10 25.84 -19.57
CA PRO A 241 20.22 26.15 -18.16
C PRO A 241 20.53 24.89 -17.34
N LYS A 242 21.44 25.00 -16.39
CA LYS A 242 21.77 23.90 -15.47
C LYS A 242 20.76 23.85 -14.31
N PHE A 243 20.69 22.69 -13.65
CA PHE A 243 19.83 22.56 -12.46
C PHE A 243 20.23 23.52 -11.36
N LYS A 244 21.53 23.67 -11.09
CA LYS A 244 22.01 24.70 -10.17
C LYS A 244 21.83 26.08 -10.77
N PRO A 245 21.08 26.98 -10.11
CA PRO A 245 20.87 28.34 -10.63
C PRO A 245 22.15 29.15 -10.61
N GLN A 246 22.26 30.13 -11.53
CA GLN A 246 23.38 31.07 -11.51
C GLN A 246 23.34 31.95 -10.26
N ASN A 247 24.50 32.29 -9.69
CA ASN A 247 24.64 33.04 -8.43
C ASN A 247 23.87 34.38 -8.34
N ARG A 248 23.48 34.96 -9.47
CA ARG A 248 22.72 36.24 -9.53
C ARG A 248 21.21 36.04 -9.71
N SER A 249 20.71 34.84 -9.72
CA SER A 249 19.28 34.56 -10.00
C SER A 249 18.34 34.87 -8.83
N GLY A 250 18.86 35.05 -7.62
CA GLY A 250 18.05 35.20 -6.40
C GLY A 250 17.31 33.91 -5.95
N LYS A 251 17.52 32.79 -6.64
CA LYS A 251 16.92 31.49 -6.30
C LYS A 251 17.68 30.83 -5.15
N ALA A 252 16.97 30.26 -4.20
CA ALA A 252 17.57 29.49 -3.09
C ALA A 252 18.30 28.25 -3.61
N TRP A 253 19.47 27.97 -3.03
CA TRP A 253 20.25 26.75 -3.24
C TRP A 253 20.96 26.41 -1.94
N SER A 254 20.28 25.71 -1.05
CA SER A 254 20.76 25.37 0.29
C SER A 254 20.25 23.99 0.71
N SER A 255 20.89 23.39 1.69
CA SER A 255 20.49 22.09 2.25
C SER A 255 19.09 22.06 2.88
N THR A 256 18.45 23.21 3.12
CA THR A 256 17.08 23.26 3.61
C THR A 256 16.06 23.46 2.51
N GLU A 257 16.44 24.14 1.43
CA GLU A 257 15.56 24.38 0.28
C GLU A 257 16.34 24.78 -0.96
N PHE A 258 15.82 24.40 -2.11
CA PHE A 258 16.39 24.83 -3.38
C PHE A 258 15.34 25.03 -4.48
N THR A 259 15.70 25.85 -5.46
CA THR A 259 14.92 26.05 -6.69
C THR A 259 15.82 25.82 -7.89
N VAL A 260 15.46 24.88 -8.74
CA VAL A 260 16.28 24.56 -9.94
C VAL A 260 16.33 25.71 -10.93
N GLY A 261 17.49 25.85 -11.62
CA GLY A 261 17.71 26.84 -12.66
C GLY A 261 16.89 26.57 -13.93
N THR A 262 16.53 25.30 -14.14
CA THR A 262 15.74 24.82 -15.28
C THR A 262 14.24 25.13 -15.18
N ARG A 263 13.76 25.70 -14.06
CA ARG A 263 12.35 26.06 -13.88
C ARG A 263 11.88 27.02 -14.96
N THR A 264 10.81 26.68 -15.66
CA THR A 264 10.29 27.43 -16.81
C THR A 264 9.18 28.43 -16.42
N VAL A 265 8.37 28.11 -15.40
CA VAL A 265 7.27 28.98 -14.96
C VAL A 265 7.79 30.05 -14.01
N THR A 266 7.61 31.32 -14.40
CA THR A 266 7.87 32.48 -13.57
C THR A 266 6.68 32.74 -12.63
N GLY A 267 6.94 33.14 -11.41
CA GLY A 267 5.86 33.46 -10.43
C GLY A 267 5.54 32.34 -9.45
N ILE A 268 6.09 31.16 -9.59
CA ILE A 268 6.02 30.13 -8.53
C ILE A 268 6.90 30.58 -7.36
N LYS A 269 6.25 30.86 -6.23
CA LYS A 269 6.93 31.37 -5.02
C LYS A 269 7.62 30.25 -4.22
N SER A 270 7.00 29.06 -4.20
CA SER A 270 7.54 27.92 -3.44
C SER A 270 8.78 27.35 -4.15
N PRO A 271 9.83 26.94 -3.41
CA PRO A 271 11.00 26.27 -3.96
C PRO A 271 10.65 24.96 -4.70
N THR A 272 11.61 24.42 -5.43
CA THR A 272 11.46 23.08 -6.06
C THR A 272 11.40 22.00 -4.98
N MET A 273 12.25 22.10 -3.96
CA MET A 273 12.23 21.17 -2.82
C MET A 273 12.51 21.93 -1.52
N VAL A 274 11.82 21.55 -0.46
CA VAL A 274 12.01 22.04 0.91
C VAL A 274 12.08 20.85 1.85
N GLY A 275 13.08 20.83 2.72
CA GLY A 275 13.21 19.83 3.79
C GLY A 275 12.80 20.40 5.14
N ILE A 276 11.99 19.66 5.89
CA ILE A 276 11.63 19.98 7.27
C ILE A 276 11.73 18.74 8.14
N GLY A 277 12.08 18.91 9.39
CA GLY A 277 11.96 17.87 10.39
C GLY A 277 10.54 17.75 10.94
N ARG A 278 10.20 16.59 11.50
CA ARG A 278 8.98 16.39 12.28
C ARG A 278 8.82 17.47 13.34
N GLY A 279 7.60 18.00 13.51
CA GLY A 279 7.33 19.12 14.41
C GLY A 279 7.73 20.48 13.85
N GLY A 280 8.36 20.52 12.67
CA GLY A 280 8.79 21.77 12.02
C GLY A 280 7.62 22.66 11.60
N LYS A 281 7.89 23.96 11.48
CA LYS A 281 6.91 24.96 11.02
C LYS A 281 6.85 24.97 9.49
N ILE A 282 5.66 24.87 8.95
CA ILE A 282 5.40 24.96 7.52
C ILE A 282 4.71 26.30 7.26
N LEU A 283 5.47 27.29 6.81
CA LEU A 283 4.93 28.64 6.55
C LEU A 283 4.51 28.76 5.08
N SER A 284 3.21 28.96 4.84
CA SER A 284 2.59 29.47 3.58
C SER A 284 3.25 28.99 2.28
N ARG A 285 3.52 27.69 2.16
CA ARG A 285 4.15 27.09 0.98
C ARG A 285 3.20 26.07 0.35
N ASP A 286 2.87 26.32 -0.91
CA ASP A 286 2.14 25.36 -1.71
C ASP A 286 3.09 24.25 -2.15
N CYS A 287 2.60 23.01 -2.19
CA CYS A 287 3.33 21.84 -2.66
C CYS A 287 2.44 20.96 -3.52
N ASP A 288 3.04 20.33 -4.51
CA ASP A 288 2.38 19.35 -5.38
C ASP A 288 2.49 17.96 -4.76
N ILE A 289 3.61 17.70 -4.06
CA ILE A 289 3.91 16.42 -3.44
C ILE A 289 4.48 16.65 -2.04
N ILE A 290 3.96 15.92 -1.07
CA ILE A 290 4.50 15.81 0.29
C ILE A 290 5.10 14.41 0.43
N ILE A 291 6.39 14.32 0.76
CA ILE A 291 7.10 13.06 1.00
C ILE A 291 7.48 13.00 2.48
N GLY A 292 7.03 11.99 3.19
CA GLY A 292 7.48 11.66 4.54
C GLY A 292 8.41 10.45 4.52
N ASP A 293 9.66 10.64 4.91
CA ASP A 293 10.67 9.60 4.96
C ASP A 293 11.11 9.34 6.40
N ASP A 294 10.84 8.15 6.92
CA ASP A 294 11.10 7.73 8.29
C ASP A 294 10.76 8.85 9.32
N ILE A 295 9.49 9.30 9.31
CA ILE A 295 9.01 10.43 10.14
C ILE A 295 9.16 10.12 11.63
N GLU A 296 8.97 8.87 12.03
CA GLU A 296 9.14 8.40 13.40
C GLU A 296 10.31 7.43 13.52
N ASP A 297 11.01 7.55 14.62
CA ASP A 297 12.07 6.67 15.07
C ASP A 297 11.75 6.12 16.47
N HIS A 298 12.55 5.17 16.96
CA HIS A 298 12.36 4.56 18.27
C HIS A 298 12.33 5.62 19.39
N SER A 299 13.21 6.62 19.34
CA SER A 299 13.30 7.65 20.37
C SER A 299 12.04 8.52 20.44
N SER A 300 11.45 8.81 19.29
CA SER A 300 10.24 9.62 19.17
C SER A 300 8.97 8.91 19.59
N THR A 301 8.99 7.57 19.60
CA THR A 301 7.82 6.76 19.89
C THR A 301 7.81 6.17 21.30
N MET A 302 8.90 6.26 22.06
CA MET A 302 8.99 5.71 23.41
C MET A 302 7.94 6.30 24.37
N GLN A 303 7.73 7.62 24.34
CA GLN A 303 6.84 8.28 25.27
C GLN A 303 5.47 8.59 24.64
N PRO A 304 4.35 8.31 25.35
CA PRO A 304 2.99 8.59 24.87
C PRO A 304 2.80 10.06 24.42
N ALA A 305 3.32 11.01 25.20
CA ALA A 305 3.22 12.44 24.88
C ALA A 305 3.94 12.79 23.57
N SER A 306 5.07 12.15 23.27
CA SER A 306 5.79 12.38 22.02
C SER A 306 5.00 11.87 20.82
N ARG A 307 4.38 10.69 20.92
CA ARG A 307 3.51 10.14 19.88
C ARG A 307 2.29 11.04 19.63
N GLU A 308 1.65 11.52 20.71
CA GLU A 308 0.52 12.45 20.62
C GLU A 308 0.92 13.76 19.95
N ASN A 309 2.07 14.33 20.31
CA ASN A 309 2.61 15.55 19.69
C ASN A 309 2.85 15.34 18.18
N THR A 310 3.38 14.19 17.76
CA THR A 310 3.57 13.87 16.36
C THR A 310 2.23 13.79 15.62
N ARG A 311 1.21 13.13 16.19
CA ARG A 311 -0.14 13.04 15.61
C ARG A 311 -0.82 14.41 15.51
N ASN A 312 -0.71 15.23 16.54
CA ASN A 312 -1.26 16.59 16.55
C ASN A 312 -0.60 17.46 15.47
N TRP A 313 0.72 17.45 15.40
CA TRP A 313 1.46 18.17 14.37
C TRP A 313 1.10 17.66 12.96
N TRP A 314 1.03 16.34 12.78
CA TRP A 314 0.61 15.72 11.52
C TRP A 314 -0.76 16.24 11.07
N THR A 315 -1.74 16.17 11.95
CA THR A 315 -3.13 16.54 11.63
C THR A 315 -3.29 18.05 11.44
N THR A 316 -2.72 18.86 12.33
CA THR A 316 -2.98 20.32 12.34
C THR A 316 -2.05 21.11 11.41
N THR A 317 -0.82 20.62 11.21
CA THR A 317 0.20 21.38 10.48
C THR A 317 0.48 20.77 9.11
N LEU A 318 0.80 19.49 9.02
CA LEU A 318 1.20 18.87 7.75
C LEU A 318 0.00 18.57 6.85
N SER A 319 -1.02 17.88 7.37
CA SER A 319 -2.19 17.51 6.58
C SER A 319 -2.99 18.71 6.11
N SER A 320 -2.92 19.84 6.84
CA SER A 320 -3.54 21.09 6.42
C SER A 320 -2.91 21.74 5.18
N ARG A 321 -1.76 21.22 4.70
CA ARG A 321 -1.09 21.69 3.47
C ARG A 321 -1.53 20.92 2.23
N LYS A 322 -2.29 19.86 2.42
CA LYS A 322 -2.80 19.06 1.31
C LYS A 322 -3.93 19.82 0.60
N GLU A 323 -3.70 20.15 -0.66
CA GLU A 323 -4.73 20.61 -1.59
C GLU A 323 -5.34 19.41 -2.33
N GLU A 324 -6.41 19.61 -3.08
CA GLU A 324 -7.10 18.55 -3.82
C GLU A 324 -6.15 17.73 -4.74
N HIS A 325 -5.18 18.42 -5.33
CA HIS A 325 -4.21 17.83 -6.26
C HIS A 325 -2.88 17.40 -5.59
N THR A 326 -2.69 17.67 -4.31
CA THR A 326 -1.46 17.33 -3.61
C THR A 326 -1.43 15.85 -3.25
N ALA A 327 -0.41 15.13 -3.73
CA ALA A 327 -0.14 13.77 -3.29
C ALA A 327 0.62 13.75 -1.96
N MET A 328 0.29 12.80 -1.09
CA MET A 328 1.07 12.56 0.14
C MET A 328 1.63 11.15 0.11
N ILE A 329 2.94 11.04 0.15
CA ILE A 329 3.68 9.78 0.14
C ILE A 329 4.40 9.64 1.46
N VAL A 330 4.13 8.58 2.20
CA VAL A 330 4.83 8.26 3.45
C VAL A 330 5.52 6.93 3.31
N ILE A 331 6.82 6.89 3.56
CA ILE A 331 7.59 5.66 3.60
C ILE A 331 8.31 5.56 4.94
N GLY A 332 8.30 4.37 5.54
CA GLY A 332 8.93 4.18 6.85
C GLY A 332 8.91 2.73 7.30
N SER A 333 9.32 2.51 8.54
CA SER A 333 9.21 1.23 9.25
C SER A 333 8.52 1.43 10.59
N ARG A 334 7.80 0.41 11.07
CA ARG A 334 7.10 0.47 12.37
C ARG A 334 8.10 0.65 13.50
N GLN A 335 7.74 1.50 14.45
CA GLN A 335 8.59 1.81 15.61
C GLN A 335 7.88 1.56 16.95
N HIS A 336 6.55 1.55 16.93
CA HIS A 336 5.70 1.31 18.10
C HIS A 336 4.29 0.89 17.66
N TYR A 337 3.56 0.15 18.51
CA TYR A 337 2.19 -0.26 18.18
C TYR A 337 1.23 0.94 18.04
N ASP A 338 1.48 2.03 18.75
CA ASP A 338 0.72 3.29 18.75
C ASP A 338 1.54 4.42 18.06
N ASP A 339 2.28 4.11 16.99
CA ASP A 339 2.99 5.08 16.18
C ASP A 339 2.04 5.82 15.20
N LEU A 340 2.53 6.88 14.56
CA LEU A 340 1.76 7.61 13.55
C LEU A 340 1.26 6.67 12.44
N TYR A 341 2.09 5.72 12.03
CA TYR A 341 1.78 4.81 10.93
C TYR A 341 0.58 3.91 11.23
N SER A 342 0.38 3.47 12.50
CA SER A 342 -0.81 2.72 12.88
C SER A 342 -2.10 3.52 12.68
N HIS A 343 -2.07 4.81 12.99
CA HIS A 343 -3.23 5.68 12.79
C HIS A 343 -3.51 5.99 11.31
N LEU A 344 -2.46 6.05 10.48
CA LEU A 344 -2.62 6.22 9.03
C LEU A 344 -3.15 4.96 8.36
N VAL A 345 -2.71 3.77 8.80
CA VAL A 345 -3.22 2.48 8.30
C VAL A 345 -4.72 2.34 8.51
N ASP A 346 -5.21 2.77 9.67
CA ASP A 346 -6.63 2.68 10.03
C ASP A 346 -7.51 3.71 9.29
N ASN A 347 -6.91 4.64 8.58
CA ASN A 347 -7.61 5.69 7.85
C ASN A 347 -7.85 5.25 6.39
N GLU A 348 -9.12 5.09 6.01
CA GLU A 348 -9.56 4.64 4.67
C GLU A 348 -9.06 5.53 3.51
N SER A 349 -8.65 6.76 3.78
CA SER A 349 -8.08 7.64 2.76
C SER A 349 -6.64 7.32 2.40
N TRP A 350 -5.97 6.42 3.14
CA TRP A 350 -4.61 5.99 2.87
C TRP A 350 -4.58 4.63 2.17
N LYS A 351 -3.93 4.59 1.01
CA LYS A 351 -3.53 3.32 0.39
C LYS A 351 -2.25 2.86 1.06
N THR A 352 -2.18 1.58 1.46
CA THR A 352 -1.05 1.08 2.24
C THR A 352 -0.44 -0.16 1.60
N ILE A 353 0.90 -0.17 1.52
CA ILE A 353 1.72 -1.34 1.21
C ILE A 353 2.53 -1.65 2.46
N VAL A 354 2.52 -2.91 2.90
CA VAL A 354 3.34 -3.39 4.01
C VAL A 354 4.23 -4.50 3.47
N GLU A 355 5.53 -4.33 3.63
CA GLU A 355 6.53 -5.31 3.22
C GLU A 355 7.20 -5.92 4.46
N GLU A 356 7.41 -7.21 4.42
CA GLU A 356 8.15 -7.97 5.43
C GLU A 356 9.54 -8.32 4.88
N ALA A 357 10.59 -8.24 5.69
CA ALA A 357 11.95 -8.61 5.25
C ALA A 357 12.06 -10.09 4.85
N HIS A 358 11.23 -10.92 5.48
CA HIS A 358 11.09 -12.34 5.24
C HIS A 358 9.61 -12.69 5.40
N ASP A 359 9.09 -13.48 4.48
CA ASP A 359 7.68 -13.91 4.50
C ASP A 359 7.36 -14.62 5.83
N SER A 360 6.47 -14.04 6.61
CA SER A 360 6.02 -14.61 7.89
C SER A 360 5.29 -15.96 7.72
N GLY A 361 4.80 -16.26 6.53
CA GLY A 361 4.21 -17.54 6.16
C GLY A 361 5.23 -18.60 5.73
N CYS A 362 6.54 -18.29 5.74
CA CYS A 362 7.59 -19.23 5.38
C CYS A 362 7.65 -20.40 6.36
N ASN A 363 7.57 -21.61 5.84
CA ASN A 363 7.61 -22.88 6.57
C ASN A 363 8.95 -23.63 6.45
N LYS A 364 9.93 -23.04 5.75
CA LYS A 364 11.24 -23.65 5.48
C LYS A 364 12.08 -23.72 6.74
N ALA A 365 13.02 -24.68 6.78
CA ALA A 365 13.90 -24.86 7.93
C ALA A 365 14.89 -23.71 8.10
N ASP A 366 15.17 -23.33 9.35
CA ASP A 366 15.95 -22.12 9.68
C ASP A 366 17.46 -22.20 9.32
N TRP A 367 17.99 -23.34 8.87
CA TRP A 367 19.45 -23.53 8.67
C TRP A 367 19.91 -23.55 7.21
N GLU A 368 18.99 -23.57 6.24
CA GLU A 368 19.35 -23.64 4.82
C GLU A 368 19.11 -22.29 4.14
N GLU A 369 20.20 -21.53 3.98
CA GLU A 369 20.15 -20.17 3.46
C GLU A 369 19.61 -20.09 2.02
N ASP A 370 20.00 -21.04 1.17
CA ASP A 370 19.61 -21.06 -0.24
C ASP A 370 18.12 -21.34 -0.43
N ASP A 371 17.50 -22.05 0.50
CA ASP A 371 16.06 -22.37 0.46
C ASP A 371 15.17 -21.15 0.70
N HIS A 372 15.69 -20.10 1.33
CA HIS A 372 14.94 -18.89 1.69
C HIS A 372 14.99 -17.78 0.65
N VAL A 373 15.64 -17.97 -0.49
CA VAL A 373 15.79 -16.93 -1.53
C VAL A 373 14.43 -16.35 -1.94
N ASP A 374 13.43 -17.21 -2.12
CA ASP A 374 12.08 -16.81 -2.57
C ASP A 374 11.24 -16.16 -1.47
N CYS A 375 11.58 -16.40 -0.20
CA CYS A 375 10.85 -15.87 0.95
C CYS A 375 11.41 -14.52 1.41
N MET A 376 12.60 -14.14 0.94
CA MET A 376 13.23 -12.87 1.30
C MET A 376 12.77 -11.76 0.37
N LEU A 377 12.42 -10.60 0.94
CA LEU A 377 12.04 -9.42 0.15
C LEU A 377 13.14 -8.97 -0.81
N TRP A 378 14.40 -9.09 -0.40
CA TRP A 378 15.56 -8.72 -1.20
C TRP A 378 16.74 -9.67 -1.00
N SER A 379 16.59 -10.91 -1.44
CA SER A 379 17.60 -11.96 -1.28
C SER A 379 18.96 -11.60 -1.87
N GLY A 380 19.01 -10.90 -3.01
CA GLY A 380 20.25 -10.47 -3.66
C GLY A 380 21.08 -9.45 -2.87
N LYS A 381 20.53 -8.78 -1.85
CA LYS A 381 21.23 -7.76 -1.06
C LYS A 381 21.22 -8.06 0.44
N ARG A 382 20.25 -8.80 0.94
CA ARG A 382 20.07 -9.16 2.35
C ARG A 382 19.80 -10.65 2.45
N THR A 383 20.81 -11.39 2.88
CA THR A 383 20.72 -12.84 3.01
C THR A 383 19.85 -13.24 4.19
N TYR A 384 19.28 -14.42 4.17
CA TYR A 384 18.54 -14.98 5.29
C TYR A 384 19.39 -15.02 6.58
N LYS A 385 20.67 -15.42 6.47
CA LYS A 385 21.61 -15.41 7.59
C LYS A 385 21.75 -14.02 8.23
N TRP A 386 21.91 -12.97 7.38
CA TRP A 386 21.99 -11.59 7.87
C TRP A 386 20.73 -11.22 8.68
N LEU A 387 19.57 -11.64 8.21
CA LEU A 387 18.31 -11.35 8.89
C LEU A 387 18.16 -12.12 10.20
N MET A 388 18.56 -13.41 10.22
CA MET A 388 18.55 -14.23 11.44
C MET A 388 19.53 -13.74 12.49
N ASP A 389 20.70 -13.20 12.09
CA ASP A 389 21.61 -12.54 13.02
C ASP A 389 20.97 -11.32 13.68
N ARG A 390 20.15 -10.55 12.94
CA ARG A 390 19.37 -9.41 13.50
C ARG A 390 18.28 -9.88 14.46
N LYS A 391 17.60 -10.96 14.13
CA LYS A 391 16.60 -11.59 15.00
C LYS A 391 17.22 -12.02 16.33
N ARG A 392 18.34 -12.77 16.28
CA ARG A 392 19.07 -13.19 17.49
C ARG A 392 19.56 -12.00 18.32
N ALA A 393 20.09 -10.96 17.67
CA ALA A 393 20.52 -9.75 18.37
C ALA A 393 19.33 -9.03 19.05
N ALA A 394 18.18 -8.95 18.42
CA ALA A 394 16.99 -8.37 19.00
C ALA A 394 16.49 -9.19 20.20
N GLU A 395 16.44 -10.51 20.08
CA GLU A 395 16.05 -11.43 21.17
C GLU A 395 16.94 -11.27 22.42
N THR A 396 18.23 -11.00 22.20
CA THR A 396 19.20 -10.83 23.30
C THR A 396 19.09 -9.47 24.00
N THR A 397 18.69 -8.42 23.30
CA THR A 397 18.77 -7.03 23.80
C THR A 397 17.42 -6.35 24.07
N GLY A 398 16.38 -6.72 23.41
CA GLY A 398 15.09 -6.00 23.50
C GLY A 398 13.86 -6.85 23.30
N GLY A 399 14.05 -8.14 23.13
CA GLY A 399 12.98 -9.08 22.88
C GLY A 399 12.59 -9.20 21.41
N ARG A 400 11.93 -10.29 21.11
CA ARG A 400 11.47 -10.68 19.77
C ARG A 400 10.52 -9.66 19.15
N ALA A 401 9.68 -9.01 19.97
CA ALA A 401 8.71 -8.00 19.50
C ALA A 401 9.37 -6.85 18.73
N ILE A 402 10.61 -6.46 19.11
CA ILE A 402 11.35 -5.42 18.38
C ILE A 402 11.73 -5.90 16.97
N TYR A 403 12.17 -7.15 16.82
CA TYR A 403 12.48 -7.70 15.52
C TYR A 403 11.22 -7.74 14.61
N GLU A 404 10.12 -8.26 15.13
CA GLU A 404 8.86 -8.38 14.40
C GLU A 404 8.33 -7.00 13.98
N MET A 405 8.41 -6.02 14.87
CA MET A 405 8.00 -4.66 14.60
C MET A 405 8.84 -4.00 13.50
N VAL A 406 10.15 -4.09 13.60
CA VAL A 406 11.08 -3.36 12.72
C VAL A 406 11.29 -4.06 11.38
N TYR A 407 11.42 -5.39 11.36
CA TYR A 407 11.75 -6.15 10.16
C TYR A 407 10.53 -6.78 9.47
N LEU A 408 9.46 -7.06 10.20
CA LEU A 408 8.22 -7.59 9.63
C LEU A 408 7.10 -6.52 9.58
N ASN A 409 7.37 -5.30 10.07
CA ASN A 409 6.39 -4.22 10.20
C ASN A 409 5.12 -4.60 10.99
N VAL A 410 5.26 -5.57 11.90
CA VAL A 410 4.22 -6.03 12.80
C VAL A 410 4.45 -5.42 14.17
N ALA A 411 3.62 -4.45 14.55
CA ALA A 411 3.70 -3.81 15.85
C ALA A 411 2.63 -4.36 16.79
N MET A 412 3.07 -5.06 17.82
CA MET A 412 2.22 -5.55 18.90
C MET A 412 2.49 -4.77 20.19
N PRO A 413 1.46 -4.47 20.99
CA PRO A 413 1.65 -3.88 22.31
C PRO A 413 2.45 -4.83 23.20
N ASP A 414 3.44 -4.33 23.91
CA ASP A 414 4.17 -5.11 24.92
C ASP A 414 3.20 -5.67 25.96
N GLY A 415 3.27 -6.98 26.20
CA GLY A 415 2.40 -7.68 27.15
C GLY A 415 0.98 -7.97 26.66
N LEU A 416 0.63 -7.71 25.41
CA LEU A 416 -0.70 -7.98 24.83
C LEU A 416 -0.72 -9.12 23.80
N ALA A 417 0.41 -9.79 23.57
CA ALA A 417 0.41 -11.07 22.86
C ALA A 417 -0.44 -12.08 23.65
N LEU A 418 -1.58 -12.47 23.08
CA LEU A 418 -2.52 -13.38 23.75
C LEU A 418 -2.01 -14.81 23.77
N PHE A 419 -1.18 -15.16 22.78
CA PHE A 419 -0.62 -16.50 22.62
C PHE A 419 0.89 -16.40 22.52
N ASP A 420 1.59 -17.13 23.38
CA ASP A 420 3.03 -17.28 23.29
C ASP A 420 3.39 -18.32 22.23
N ARG A 421 4.36 -18.02 21.38
CA ARG A 421 4.81 -18.94 20.35
C ARG A 421 5.39 -20.24 20.93
N GLU A 422 6.13 -20.15 22.02
CA GLU A 422 6.72 -21.32 22.68
C GLU A 422 5.62 -22.24 23.21
N GLU A 423 4.53 -21.69 23.78
CA GLU A 423 3.36 -22.45 24.22
C GLU A 423 2.68 -23.19 23.04
N ILE A 424 2.58 -22.54 21.87
CA ILE A 424 2.02 -23.16 20.66
C ILE A 424 2.96 -24.23 20.12
N GLU A 425 4.25 -23.95 20.04
CA GLU A 425 5.25 -24.88 19.51
C GLU A 425 5.39 -26.16 20.37
N ALA A 426 5.20 -26.03 21.68
CA ALA A 426 5.13 -27.18 22.59
C ALA A 426 3.96 -28.13 22.28
N CYS A 427 2.92 -27.64 21.60
CA CYS A 427 1.77 -28.45 21.17
C CYS A 427 2.01 -29.23 19.84
N ARG A 428 3.18 -29.06 19.18
CA ARG A 428 3.51 -29.73 17.92
C ARG A 428 3.73 -31.23 18.12
N ASN A 429 3.04 -32.04 17.33
CA ASN A 429 3.16 -33.49 17.34
C ASN A 429 3.93 -33.96 16.11
N GLN A 430 5.22 -34.24 16.30
CA GLN A 430 6.14 -34.72 15.26
C GLN A 430 5.80 -36.11 14.68
N LYS A 431 4.84 -36.83 15.27
CA LYS A 431 4.42 -38.18 14.85
C LYS A 431 3.10 -38.17 14.08
N ARG A 432 2.45 -37.02 13.94
CA ARG A 432 1.14 -36.92 13.32
C ARG A 432 1.17 -35.98 12.12
N ASP A 433 0.59 -36.43 11.01
CA ASP A 433 0.46 -35.65 9.79
C ASP A 433 -0.93 -35.03 9.66
N ILE A 434 -1.08 -34.09 8.73
CA ILE A 434 -2.36 -33.45 8.38
C ILE A 434 -3.34 -34.52 7.85
N GLY A 435 -4.61 -34.38 8.15
CA GLY A 435 -5.64 -35.36 7.76
C GLY A 435 -5.70 -36.60 8.63
N ASN A 436 -4.78 -36.80 9.58
CA ASN A 436 -4.80 -37.93 10.49
C ASN A 436 -5.79 -37.67 11.62
N VAL A 437 -6.87 -38.42 11.67
CA VAL A 437 -7.95 -38.37 12.67
C VAL A 437 -7.66 -39.38 13.77
N PRO A 438 -7.43 -39.00 15.03
CA PRO A 438 -7.28 -39.95 16.13
C PRO A 438 -8.57 -40.74 16.40
N HIS A 439 -8.44 -42.03 16.78
CA HIS A 439 -9.58 -42.90 17.08
C HIS A 439 -10.39 -42.39 18.28
N GLY A 440 -11.70 -42.55 18.22
CA GLY A 440 -12.61 -42.19 19.32
C GLY A 440 -12.86 -40.68 19.47
N THR A 441 -12.44 -39.88 18.50
CA THR A 441 -12.66 -38.44 18.50
C THR A 441 -13.96 -38.03 17.82
N ARG A 442 -14.50 -36.87 18.22
CA ARG A 442 -15.63 -36.21 17.56
C ARG A 442 -15.12 -35.07 16.69
N LEU A 443 -15.50 -35.08 15.41
CA LEU A 443 -15.08 -34.08 14.44
C LEU A 443 -16.01 -32.88 14.42
N ILE A 444 -15.43 -31.67 14.38
CA ILE A 444 -16.16 -30.43 14.26
C ILE A 444 -15.32 -29.39 13.53
N ALA A 445 -15.88 -28.70 12.54
CA ALA A 445 -15.19 -27.65 11.81
C ALA A 445 -15.81 -26.29 12.00
N GLY A 446 -14.95 -25.27 11.93
CA GLY A 446 -15.36 -23.87 11.79
C GLY A 446 -15.10 -23.37 10.38
N LEU A 447 -15.98 -22.49 9.91
CA LEU A 447 -15.85 -21.82 8.63
C LEU A 447 -15.99 -20.30 8.82
N ASP A 448 -14.97 -19.56 8.42
CA ASP A 448 -14.96 -18.11 8.27
C ASP A 448 -15.05 -17.77 6.79
N PRO A 449 -16.26 -17.51 6.29
CA PRO A 449 -16.46 -17.33 4.86
C PRO A 449 -16.21 -15.90 4.42
N ALA A 450 -15.62 -15.71 3.24
CA ALA A 450 -15.39 -14.41 2.64
C ALA A 450 -15.84 -14.34 1.17
N SER A 451 -16.42 -13.21 0.79
CA SER A 451 -16.71 -12.89 -0.62
C SER A 451 -15.52 -12.19 -1.31
N THR A 452 -14.77 -11.44 -0.54
CA THR A 452 -13.52 -10.77 -0.91
C THR A 452 -12.54 -10.96 0.25
N GLY A 453 -11.28 -11.23 -0.04
CA GLY A 453 -10.30 -11.60 0.99
C GLY A 453 -10.13 -13.11 1.12
N TYR A 454 -9.70 -13.57 2.27
CA TYR A 454 -9.44 -14.99 2.51
C TYR A 454 -10.60 -15.64 3.25
N GLN A 455 -11.03 -16.80 2.72
CA GLN A 455 -11.93 -17.71 3.40
C GLN A 455 -11.11 -18.76 4.14
N ALA A 456 -11.46 -19.06 5.40
CA ALA A 456 -10.77 -20.05 6.20
C ALA A 456 -11.73 -21.11 6.72
N ALA A 457 -11.26 -22.36 6.73
CA ALA A 457 -11.90 -23.48 7.40
C ALA A 457 -10.90 -24.17 8.32
N PHE A 458 -11.35 -24.62 9.50
CA PHE A 458 -10.50 -25.29 10.46
C PHE A 458 -11.20 -26.51 11.06
N LEU A 459 -10.55 -27.67 11.04
CA LEU A 459 -11.11 -28.95 11.51
C LEU A 459 -10.44 -29.40 12.82
N TRP A 460 -11.24 -29.50 13.87
CA TRP A 460 -10.87 -30.11 15.14
C TRP A 460 -11.39 -31.52 15.29
N ALA A 461 -10.59 -32.39 15.91
CA ALA A 461 -11.01 -33.66 16.47
C ALA A 461 -10.93 -33.54 18.01
N TYR A 462 -12.09 -33.58 18.68
CA TYR A 462 -12.17 -33.57 20.14
C TYR A 462 -12.10 -34.99 20.68
N GLU A 463 -11.13 -35.26 21.55
CA GLU A 463 -10.95 -36.52 22.27
C GLU A 463 -11.53 -36.42 23.69
N PRO A 464 -12.70 -37.06 23.95
CA PRO A 464 -13.38 -36.91 25.22
C PRO A 464 -12.66 -37.54 26.42
N VAL A 465 -11.83 -38.58 26.19
CA VAL A 465 -11.16 -39.32 27.26
C VAL A 465 -10.03 -38.49 27.87
N GLU A 466 -9.15 -37.93 27.05
CA GLU A 466 -8.03 -37.10 27.49
C GLU A 466 -8.39 -35.61 27.55
N ASN A 467 -9.61 -35.23 27.18
CA ASN A 467 -10.06 -33.85 27.02
C ASN A 467 -9.14 -33.03 26.15
N LYS A 468 -8.73 -33.60 25.03
CA LYS A 468 -7.72 -33.04 24.12
C LYS A 468 -8.30 -32.65 22.78
N LEU A 469 -7.80 -31.57 22.19
CA LEU A 469 -8.13 -31.12 20.85
C LEU A 469 -6.99 -31.43 19.89
N HIS A 470 -7.32 -32.10 18.80
CA HIS A 470 -6.37 -32.38 17.73
C HIS A 470 -6.75 -31.57 16.49
N MET A 471 -5.84 -30.71 16.01
CA MET A 471 -5.97 -30.15 14.68
C MET A 471 -5.89 -31.27 13.65
N VAL A 472 -6.88 -31.40 12.78
CA VAL A 472 -6.90 -32.42 11.70
C VAL A 472 -6.55 -31.81 10.37
N ASP A 473 -7.22 -30.70 10.02
CA ASP A 473 -6.96 -30.02 8.74
C ASP A 473 -7.32 -28.53 8.85
N MET A 474 -6.83 -27.76 7.91
CA MET A 474 -7.28 -26.39 7.67
C MET A 474 -7.19 -26.03 6.20
N ASN A 475 -8.03 -25.10 5.77
CA ASN A 475 -7.99 -24.47 4.46
C ASN A 475 -7.95 -22.95 4.65
N ASN A 476 -7.12 -22.27 3.88
CA ASN A 476 -7.07 -20.81 3.81
C ASN A 476 -6.86 -20.40 2.36
N SER A 477 -7.92 -19.98 1.71
CA SER A 477 -7.91 -19.69 0.27
C SER A 477 -8.56 -18.36 -0.05
N LEU A 478 -8.14 -17.72 -1.13
CA LEU A 478 -8.72 -16.46 -1.58
C LEU A 478 -10.21 -16.69 -1.90
N GLY A 479 -11.07 -15.85 -1.30
CA GLY A 479 -12.50 -16.07 -1.21
C GLY A 479 -13.20 -16.14 -2.57
N GLY A 480 -13.89 -17.25 -2.80
CA GLY A 480 -14.83 -17.49 -3.90
C GLY A 480 -16.30 -17.46 -3.46
N GLY A 481 -16.57 -17.00 -2.23
CA GLY A 481 -17.93 -16.90 -1.69
C GLY A 481 -18.64 -18.25 -1.50
N ILE A 482 -19.94 -18.28 -1.76
CA ILE A 482 -20.81 -19.46 -1.55
C ILE A 482 -20.33 -20.71 -2.32
N PRO A 483 -19.92 -20.64 -3.60
CA PRO A 483 -19.45 -21.83 -4.31
C PRO A 483 -18.26 -22.51 -3.64
N GLN A 484 -17.28 -21.73 -3.22
CA GLN A 484 -16.07 -22.26 -2.57
C GLN A 484 -16.37 -22.82 -1.18
N ALA A 485 -17.28 -22.18 -0.40
CA ALA A 485 -17.74 -22.71 0.87
C ALA A 485 -18.40 -24.09 0.70
N LEU A 486 -19.24 -24.24 -0.33
CA LEU A 486 -19.87 -25.52 -0.65
C LEU A 486 -18.85 -26.60 -1.06
N GLU A 487 -17.82 -26.23 -1.84
CA GLU A 487 -16.75 -27.15 -2.24
C GLU A 487 -15.98 -27.68 -1.02
N ILE A 488 -15.59 -26.81 -0.09
CA ILE A 488 -14.89 -27.21 1.15
C ILE A 488 -15.77 -28.13 2.00
N ILE A 489 -17.07 -27.81 2.16
CA ILE A 489 -18.01 -28.65 2.91
C ILE A 489 -18.12 -30.05 2.27
N LYS A 490 -18.22 -30.14 0.94
CA LYS A 490 -18.28 -31.40 0.20
C LYS A 490 -16.99 -32.19 0.34
N GLU A 491 -15.84 -31.54 0.14
CA GLU A 491 -14.54 -32.18 0.24
C GLU A 491 -14.32 -32.81 1.62
N TRP A 492 -14.59 -32.05 2.69
CA TRP A 492 -14.36 -32.54 4.04
C TRP A 492 -15.42 -33.57 4.48
N TRP A 493 -16.64 -33.49 3.95
CA TRP A 493 -17.60 -34.59 4.10
C TRP A 493 -17.08 -35.87 3.47
N MET A 494 -16.57 -35.81 2.23
CA MET A 494 -16.03 -37.01 1.54
C MET A 494 -14.75 -37.52 2.23
N LYS A 495 -13.87 -36.66 2.66
CA LYS A 495 -12.56 -37.04 3.21
C LYS A 495 -12.62 -37.51 4.65
N TYR A 496 -13.47 -36.90 5.46
CA TYR A 496 -13.51 -37.11 6.92
C TYR A 496 -14.86 -37.60 7.43
N ASN A 497 -15.86 -37.73 6.59
CA ASN A 497 -17.26 -37.94 7.01
C ASN A 497 -17.73 -36.90 8.02
N LEU A 498 -17.31 -35.63 7.81
CA LEU A 498 -17.57 -34.54 8.72
C LEU A 498 -19.04 -34.12 8.69
N SER A 499 -19.71 -34.17 9.83
CA SER A 499 -21.14 -33.88 9.96
C SER A 499 -21.48 -32.66 10.79
N HIS A 500 -20.52 -31.97 11.37
CA HIS A 500 -20.78 -30.79 12.21
C HIS A 500 -19.92 -29.59 11.79
N TRP A 501 -20.57 -28.53 11.35
CA TRP A 501 -19.96 -27.27 10.96
C TRP A 501 -20.50 -26.12 11.77
N VAL A 502 -19.62 -25.22 12.21
CA VAL A 502 -19.96 -23.93 12.81
C VAL A 502 -19.55 -22.83 11.85
N ILE A 503 -20.49 -22.06 11.35
CA ILE A 503 -20.29 -21.06 10.30
C ILE A 503 -20.55 -19.67 10.87
N GLU A 504 -19.67 -18.69 10.60
CA GLU A 504 -19.90 -17.32 10.99
C GLU A 504 -21.20 -16.76 10.39
N GLU A 505 -21.97 -15.97 11.16
CA GLU A 505 -23.26 -15.41 10.76
C GLU A 505 -23.32 -13.87 10.73
N ASN A 506 -22.22 -13.19 10.47
CA ASN A 506 -22.23 -11.74 10.37
C ASN A 506 -22.49 -11.27 8.93
N GLY A 507 -23.49 -10.42 8.72
CA GLY A 507 -23.74 -9.78 7.42
C GLY A 507 -23.90 -10.76 6.25
N PHE A 508 -22.98 -10.72 5.28
CA PHE A 508 -22.96 -11.59 4.09
C PHE A 508 -22.85 -13.09 4.46
N GLN A 509 -22.15 -13.41 5.52
CA GLN A 509 -21.90 -14.78 5.97
C GLN A 509 -23.18 -15.51 6.37
N LYS A 510 -24.19 -14.78 6.85
CA LYS A 510 -25.53 -15.34 7.11
C LYS A 510 -26.19 -15.93 5.85
N ALA A 511 -25.88 -15.34 4.69
CA ALA A 511 -26.38 -15.84 3.40
C ALA A 511 -25.81 -17.22 3.03
N ILE A 512 -24.60 -17.56 3.47
CA ILE A 512 -23.96 -18.85 3.20
C ILE A 512 -24.72 -20.01 3.86
N ARG A 513 -24.99 -19.91 5.17
CA ARG A 513 -25.78 -20.95 5.87
C ARG A 513 -27.23 -21.03 5.37
N GLN A 514 -27.77 -19.94 4.81
CA GLN A 514 -29.13 -19.87 4.25
C GLN A 514 -29.17 -20.27 2.78
N ASP A 515 -28.02 -20.42 2.11
CA ASP A 515 -27.97 -20.79 0.71
C ASP A 515 -28.61 -22.15 0.44
N LYS A 516 -29.41 -22.20 -0.64
CA LYS A 516 -30.20 -23.37 -0.99
C LYS A 516 -29.32 -24.59 -1.27
N SER A 517 -28.24 -24.42 -2.01
CA SER A 517 -27.35 -25.51 -2.43
C SER A 517 -26.59 -26.10 -1.24
N ILE A 518 -26.13 -25.26 -0.31
CA ILE A 518 -25.48 -25.72 0.94
C ILE A 518 -26.47 -26.45 1.83
N ARG A 519 -27.69 -25.93 2.01
CA ARG A 519 -28.72 -26.56 2.82
C ARG A 519 -29.21 -27.89 2.24
N GLU A 520 -29.41 -27.98 0.94
CA GLU A 520 -29.81 -29.21 0.27
C GLU A 520 -28.71 -30.27 0.43
N PHE A 521 -27.45 -29.91 0.22
CA PHE A 521 -26.34 -30.82 0.41
C PHE A 521 -26.24 -31.28 1.88
N ALA A 522 -26.29 -30.34 2.81
CA ALA A 522 -26.22 -30.64 4.25
C ALA A 522 -27.35 -31.56 4.69
N SER A 523 -28.59 -31.27 4.30
CA SER A 523 -29.76 -32.10 4.63
C SER A 523 -29.69 -33.51 4.05
N SER A 524 -29.23 -33.64 2.80
CA SER A 524 -29.13 -34.96 2.13
C SER A 524 -28.00 -35.83 2.70
N HIS A 525 -27.02 -35.24 3.36
CA HIS A 525 -25.84 -35.95 3.89
C HIS A 525 -25.77 -35.95 5.43
N GLY A 526 -26.83 -35.51 6.12
CA GLY A 526 -26.88 -35.49 7.58
C GLY A 526 -25.89 -34.53 8.24
N ILE A 527 -25.56 -33.41 7.57
CA ILE A 527 -24.64 -32.41 8.07
C ILE A 527 -25.39 -31.37 8.89
N PHE A 528 -24.96 -31.16 10.12
CA PHE A 528 -25.47 -30.12 10.99
C PHE A 528 -24.69 -28.81 10.80
N LEU A 529 -25.41 -27.75 10.43
CA LEU A 529 -24.87 -26.41 10.24
C LEU A 529 -25.29 -25.50 11.40
N GLU A 530 -24.37 -25.22 12.30
CA GLU A 530 -24.55 -24.29 13.43
C GLU A 530 -24.07 -22.88 13.04
N GLY A 531 -24.83 -21.85 13.45
CA GLY A 531 -24.43 -20.45 13.25
C GLY A 531 -23.65 -19.90 14.43
N HIS A 532 -22.64 -19.06 14.15
CA HIS A 532 -21.87 -18.35 15.16
C HIS A 532 -21.90 -16.83 14.86
N GLU A 533 -22.52 -16.04 15.75
CA GLU A 533 -22.50 -14.59 15.65
C GLU A 533 -21.23 -14.03 16.29
N THR A 534 -20.44 -13.31 15.50
CA THR A 534 -19.19 -12.69 15.93
C THR A 534 -19.38 -11.20 16.14
N HIS A 535 -19.23 -10.73 17.37
CA HIS A 535 -19.24 -9.33 17.73
C HIS A 535 -18.03 -9.00 18.62
N LYS A 536 -18.26 -8.25 19.71
CA LYS A 536 -17.26 -8.01 20.75
C LYS A 536 -16.89 -9.27 21.54
N ASN A 537 -17.68 -10.33 21.44
CA ASN A 537 -17.49 -11.63 22.10
C ASN A 537 -16.16 -12.31 21.75
N LYS A 538 -15.58 -12.06 20.56
CA LYS A 538 -14.26 -12.59 20.21
C LYS A 538 -13.13 -12.17 21.14
N PHE A 539 -13.32 -11.07 21.89
CA PHE A 539 -12.36 -10.57 22.88
C PHE A 539 -12.77 -10.85 24.32
N ASP A 540 -13.84 -11.63 24.51
CA ASP A 540 -14.27 -12.04 25.84
C ASP A 540 -13.21 -12.96 26.47
N PRO A 541 -12.75 -12.68 27.73
CA PRO A 541 -11.71 -13.49 28.37
C PRO A 541 -12.12 -14.95 28.62
N MET A 542 -13.41 -15.24 28.77
CA MET A 542 -13.91 -16.58 29.08
C MET A 542 -14.39 -17.35 27.86
N TYR A 543 -14.91 -16.66 26.85
CA TYR A 543 -15.57 -17.30 25.69
C TYR A 543 -14.97 -16.90 24.35
N GLY A 544 -14.15 -15.87 24.30
CA GLY A 544 -13.51 -15.39 23.10
C GLY A 544 -12.31 -16.24 22.66
N VAL A 545 -11.59 -15.76 21.67
CA VAL A 545 -10.36 -16.38 21.19
C VAL A 545 -9.33 -16.55 22.31
N THR A 546 -9.25 -15.57 23.22
CA THR A 546 -8.36 -15.57 24.39
C THR A 546 -8.54 -16.80 25.28
N ALA A 547 -9.75 -17.31 25.37
CA ALA A 547 -10.07 -18.49 26.18
C ALA A 547 -9.51 -19.81 25.62
N MET A 548 -8.86 -19.77 24.46
CA MET A 548 -8.10 -20.91 23.92
C MET A 548 -6.66 -20.96 24.48
N ARG A 549 -6.13 -19.86 25.02
CA ARG A 549 -4.74 -19.80 25.53
C ARG A 549 -4.43 -20.86 26.59
N PRO A 550 -5.24 -21.08 27.64
CA PRO A 550 -4.96 -22.13 28.64
C PRO A 550 -4.80 -23.53 28.02
N MET A 551 -5.50 -23.81 26.92
CA MET A 551 -5.39 -25.10 26.24
C MET A 551 -4.02 -25.31 25.56
N PHE A 552 -3.38 -24.24 25.11
CA PHE A 552 -1.99 -24.27 24.62
C PHE A 552 -1.01 -24.40 25.78
N GLN A 553 -1.20 -23.64 26.85
CA GLN A 553 -0.35 -23.67 28.06
C GLN A 553 -0.29 -25.05 28.70
N GLU A 554 -1.43 -25.71 28.77
CA GLU A 554 -1.58 -27.05 29.37
C GLU A 554 -1.31 -28.18 28.36
N GLN A 555 -0.94 -27.83 27.09
CA GLN A 555 -0.71 -28.79 26.00
C GLN A 555 -1.92 -29.70 25.72
N ASN A 556 -3.13 -29.22 25.99
CA ASN A 556 -4.40 -29.87 25.66
C ASN A 556 -4.77 -29.72 24.18
N ILE A 557 -3.90 -29.09 23.39
CA ILE A 557 -3.97 -29.02 21.93
C ILE A 557 -2.83 -29.83 21.34
N SER A 558 -3.10 -30.55 20.26
CA SER A 558 -2.10 -31.29 19.48
C SER A 558 -2.14 -30.83 18.05
N LEU A 559 -1.04 -30.27 17.56
CA LEU A 559 -0.87 -29.75 16.20
C LEU A 559 -0.05 -30.78 15.37
N PRO A 560 -0.51 -31.24 14.19
CA PRO A 560 0.24 -32.18 13.36
C PRO A 560 1.50 -31.51 12.79
N TYR A 561 2.65 -32.18 12.84
CA TYR A 561 3.92 -31.57 12.39
C TYR A 561 4.87 -32.55 11.72
N LEU A 562 4.38 -33.72 11.22
CA LEU A 562 5.24 -34.74 10.62
C LEU A 562 5.60 -34.39 9.17
N GLY A 563 4.61 -34.11 8.33
CA GLY A 563 4.80 -33.86 6.90
C GLY A 563 4.96 -32.38 6.56
N TYR A 564 5.43 -32.09 5.34
CA TYR A 564 5.62 -30.73 4.85
C TYR A 564 4.31 -29.91 4.89
N GLU A 565 3.21 -30.47 4.38
CA GLU A 565 1.90 -29.81 4.40
C GLU A 565 1.42 -29.50 5.83
N ALA A 566 1.66 -30.43 6.76
CA ALA A 566 1.32 -30.24 8.17
C ALA A 566 2.10 -29.07 8.78
N GLN A 567 3.41 -29.00 8.50
CA GLN A 567 4.29 -27.92 8.97
C GLN A 567 3.85 -26.57 8.40
N GLU A 568 3.58 -26.49 7.10
CA GLU A 568 3.10 -25.27 6.45
C GLU A 568 1.82 -24.75 7.10
N LYS A 569 0.81 -25.61 7.21
CA LYS A 569 -0.48 -25.27 7.80
C LYS A 569 -0.36 -24.85 9.26
N VAL A 570 0.41 -25.59 10.06
CA VAL A 570 0.63 -25.27 11.49
C VAL A 570 1.44 -23.97 11.66
N ASN A 571 2.45 -23.73 10.84
CA ASN A 571 3.22 -22.50 10.89
C ASN A 571 2.35 -21.28 10.55
N LEU A 572 1.49 -21.39 9.54
CA LEU A 572 0.55 -20.34 9.19
C LEU A 572 -0.47 -20.08 10.32
N TYR A 573 -1.01 -21.13 10.94
CA TYR A 573 -1.89 -21.00 12.10
C TYR A 573 -1.18 -20.38 13.30
N THR A 574 0.03 -20.85 13.61
CA THR A 574 0.89 -20.28 14.67
C THR A 574 1.13 -18.78 14.45
N SER A 575 1.44 -18.41 13.22
CA SER A 575 1.65 -17.02 12.83
C SER A 575 0.41 -16.16 13.13
N GLN A 576 -0.76 -16.59 12.69
CA GLN A 576 -2.01 -15.85 12.94
C GLN A 576 -2.39 -15.80 14.44
N LEU A 577 -2.13 -16.85 15.21
CA LEU A 577 -2.37 -16.87 16.67
C LEU A 577 -1.47 -15.88 17.41
N VAL A 578 -0.17 -15.89 17.12
CA VAL A 578 0.80 -14.98 17.77
C VAL A 578 0.44 -13.52 17.52
N TYR A 579 -0.08 -13.22 16.33
CA TYR A 579 -0.48 -11.86 15.96
C TYR A 579 -1.91 -11.48 16.34
N PHE A 580 -2.68 -12.40 16.87
CA PHE A 580 -4.03 -12.11 17.36
C PHE A 580 -3.97 -11.26 18.64
N SER A 581 -4.47 -10.03 18.58
CA SER A 581 -4.45 -9.09 19.71
C SER A 581 -5.85 -8.80 20.25
N SER A 582 -5.96 -8.72 21.57
CA SER A 582 -7.17 -8.25 22.27
C SER A 582 -7.29 -6.74 22.35
N ALA A 583 -6.33 -5.98 21.82
CA ALA A 583 -6.40 -4.54 21.85
C ALA A 583 -7.70 -4.06 21.20
N ARG A 584 -8.54 -3.40 21.98
CA ARG A 584 -9.86 -2.86 21.58
C ARG A 584 -9.76 -1.77 20.50
N ASN A 585 -8.58 -1.31 20.20
CA ASN A 585 -8.35 -0.40 19.10
C ASN A 585 -8.52 -1.19 17.80
N LYS A 586 -9.41 -0.68 16.95
CA LYS A 586 -9.77 -1.17 15.62
C LYS A 586 -8.60 -1.14 14.61
N SER A 587 -7.37 -1.23 15.10
CA SER A 587 -6.18 -1.38 14.30
C SER A 587 -6.33 -2.72 13.59
N LYS A 588 -6.86 -2.68 12.38
CA LYS A 588 -6.60 -3.72 11.40
C LYS A 588 -5.08 -3.73 11.28
N THR A 589 -4.44 -4.68 11.91
CA THR A 589 -3.02 -4.94 11.71
C THR A 589 -2.89 -5.21 10.20
N VAL A 590 -2.42 -4.22 9.45
CA VAL A 590 -2.28 -4.36 8.01
C VAL A 590 -1.27 -5.47 7.77
N GLY A 591 -1.70 -6.48 7.02
CA GLY A 591 -0.91 -7.67 6.73
C GLY A 591 -1.21 -8.89 7.60
N THR A 592 -1.72 -8.76 8.82
CA THR A 592 -2.02 -9.94 9.66
C THR A 592 -3.46 -10.40 9.44
N LYS A 593 -3.62 -11.49 8.72
CA LYS A 593 -4.90 -12.17 8.57
C LYS A 593 -5.21 -12.92 9.85
N THR A 594 -6.46 -12.92 10.26
CA THR A 594 -6.94 -13.65 11.47
C THR A 594 -7.99 -14.69 11.13
N ASP A 595 -8.22 -14.92 9.83
CA ASP A 595 -9.32 -15.74 9.33
C ASP A 595 -9.21 -17.19 9.84
N ILE A 596 -7.99 -17.76 9.89
CA ILE A 596 -7.75 -19.11 10.42
C ILE A 596 -8.01 -19.17 11.92
N VAL A 597 -7.58 -18.15 12.67
CA VAL A 597 -7.83 -18.07 14.12
C VAL A 597 -9.32 -17.99 14.39
N MET A 598 -10.06 -17.21 13.61
CA MET A 598 -11.51 -17.12 13.72
C MET A 598 -12.17 -18.47 13.41
N ALA A 599 -11.81 -19.10 12.29
CA ALA A 599 -12.32 -20.42 11.92
C ALA A 599 -12.00 -21.50 12.99
N SER A 600 -10.83 -21.43 13.64
CA SER A 600 -10.45 -22.35 14.72
C SER A 600 -11.24 -22.11 16.01
N TRP A 601 -11.66 -20.87 16.26
CA TRP A 601 -12.40 -20.48 17.46
C TRP A 601 -13.90 -20.76 17.38
N PHE A 602 -14.55 -20.63 16.23
CA PHE A 602 -16.01 -20.82 16.11
C PHE A 602 -16.51 -22.16 16.69
N PRO A 603 -15.83 -23.32 16.52
CA PRO A 603 -16.24 -24.58 17.11
C PRO A 603 -16.14 -24.65 18.64
N MET A 604 -15.42 -23.73 19.30
CA MET A 604 -15.12 -23.84 20.74
C MET A 604 -16.36 -23.87 21.62
N ARG A 605 -17.44 -23.18 21.24
CA ARG A 605 -18.73 -23.25 21.96
C ARG A 605 -19.33 -24.66 21.97
N ALA A 606 -19.33 -25.29 20.80
CA ALA A 606 -19.85 -26.64 20.64
C ALA A 606 -18.94 -27.68 21.32
N ILE A 607 -17.63 -27.50 21.27
CA ILE A 607 -16.65 -28.33 21.97
C ILE A 607 -16.88 -28.27 23.48
N ARG A 608 -17.09 -27.07 24.03
CA ARG A 608 -17.42 -26.91 25.48
C ARG A 608 -18.72 -27.60 25.89
N ARG A 609 -19.75 -27.60 25.03
CA ARG A 609 -20.96 -28.40 25.29
C ARG A 609 -20.62 -29.88 25.37
N MET A 610 -19.82 -30.40 24.46
CA MET A 610 -19.37 -31.81 24.48
C MET A 610 -18.55 -32.12 25.73
N GLN A 611 -17.69 -31.19 26.17
CA GLN A 611 -16.95 -31.31 27.43
C GLN A 611 -17.90 -31.36 28.63
N LYS A 612 -18.86 -30.45 28.71
CA LYS A 612 -19.86 -30.40 29.80
C LYS A 612 -20.68 -31.70 29.89
N GLU A 613 -21.15 -32.20 28.75
CA GLU A 613 -21.86 -33.49 28.68
C GLU A 613 -20.99 -34.63 29.21
N ARG A 614 -19.72 -34.68 28.83
CA ARG A 614 -18.78 -35.70 29.29
C ARG A 614 -18.51 -35.65 30.80
N PHE A 615 -18.31 -34.45 31.37
CA PHE A 615 -18.11 -34.29 32.80
C PHE A 615 -19.35 -34.70 33.58
N ALA A 616 -20.54 -34.37 33.07
CA ALA A 616 -21.81 -34.79 33.70
C ALA A 616 -21.98 -36.33 33.66
N GLU A 617 -21.62 -36.99 32.56
CA GLU A 617 -21.61 -38.46 32.45
C GLU A 617 -20.68 -39.13 33.50
N LEU A 618 -19.58 -38.47 33.82
CA LEU A 618 -18.60 -38.94 34.82
C LEU A 618 -18.98 -38.56 36.26
N GLY A 619 -20.08 -37.84 36.47
CA GLY A 619 -20.55 -37.41 37.78
C GLY A 619 -19.77 -36.25 38.38
N TYR A 620 -19.07 -35.47 37.56
CA TYR A 620 -18.35 -34.27 37.97
C TYR A 620 -19.08 -33.00 37.53
N ASP A 621 -19.10 -31.98 38.38
CA ASP A 621 -19.51 -30.64 37.95
C ASP A 621 -18.46 -30.04 37.00
N TYR A 622 -18.92 -29.64 35.81
CA TYR A 622 -18.06 -28.98 34.86
C TYR A 622 -17.72 -27.57 35.35
N ASN A 623 -16.47 -27.36 35.73
CA ASN A 623 -15.96 -26.01 35.99
C ASN A 623 -15.22 -25.48 34.78
N PRO A 624 -15.74 -24.48 34.07
CA PRO A 624 -15.09 -23.92 32.88
C PRO A 624 -13.83 -23.07 33.18
N SER A 625 -13.56 -22.81 34.48
CA SER A 625 -12.40 -22.03 34.88
C SER A 625 -11.16 -22.92 35.00
N PHE A 626 -10.39 -22.98 33.92
CA PHE A 626 -8.99 -23.38 33.94
C PHE A 626 -8.08 -22.34 34.65
N SER A 627 -8.64 -21.31 35.25
CA SER A 627 -7.97 -20.34 36.11
C SER A 627 -8.87 -20.00 37.28
N GLY A 628 -8.77 -20.62 38.42
CA GLY A 628 -9.20 -20.29 39.75
C GLY A 628 -10.23 -19.18 40.06
N TYR A 629 -11.12 -18.84 39.14
CA TYR A 629 -12.14 -17.82 39.28
C TYR A 629 -13.53 -18.48 39.26
N GLU A 630 -14.23 -18.48 40.34
CA GLU A 630 -15.64 -18.93 40.43
C GLU A 630 -16.55 -17.91 39.73
N PRO A 631 -17.31 -18.28 38.69
CA PRO A 631 -18.36 -17.42 38.17
C PRO A 631 -19.64 -17.63 38.99
N SER A 632 -20.05 -16.60 39.72
CA SER A 632 -21.40 -16.51 40.25
C SER A 632 -22.42 -16.52 39.11
N ASN A 633 -23.29 -17.53 39.07
CA ASN A 633 -24.57 -17.63 38.34
C ASN A 633 -24.75 -16.71 37.12
N MET A 634 -24.29 -17.13 35.96
CA MET A 634 -24.79 -16.62 34.66
C MET A 634 -25.28 -17.80 33.84
N ASP A 635 -26.59 -17.82 33.59
CA ASP A 635 -27.25 -18.77 32.70
C ASP A 635 -26.62 -18.72 31.28
N ILE A 636 -26.07 -19.85 30.87
CA ILE A 636 -25.45 -20.03 29.52
C ILE A 636 -26.51 -19.95 28.41
N ASP A 637 -27.80 -20.05 28.76
CA ASP A 637 -28.90 -20.12 27.79
C ASP A 637 -29.42 -18.76 27.31
N ASN A 638 -28.90 -17.64 27.81
CA ASN A 638 -29.40 -16.28 27.51
C ASN A 638 -28.54 -15.49 26.49
N TRP A 639 -27.70 -16.18 25.70
CA TRP A 639 -26.96 -15.54 24.62
C TRP A 639 -27.45 -16.04 23.25
N SER A 640 -28.65 -15.63 22.87
CA SER A 640 -29.18 -15.74 21.51
C SER A 640 -28.86 -14.47 20.70
#